data_e1df55505b09378691f1f6742973f46a
#
_entry.id   e1df55505b09378691f1f6742973f46a
#
_cell.length_a   1.000
_cell.length_b   1.000
_cell.length_c   1.000
_cell.angle_alpha   90.00
_cell.angle_beta   90.00
_cell.angle_gamma   90.00
#
_symmetry.space_group_name_H-M   'P 1'
#
loop_
_entity.id
_entity.type
_entity.pdbx_description
1 polymer ?
#
loop_
_entity_poly.entity_id
_entity_poly.type
_entity_poly.pdbx_seq_one_letter_code
_entity_poly.pdbx_strand_id
1 'polypeptide(L)'
;MLIRPEKESDHSAIYALLTDVFGQAQEANLVDNLRADGDLAISLVAKDRDDVIGHIALSRLRSPAGALALAPLAVATSRQRSGVGASLVKAAIVSARQIDTGIIFVLGDPAYYTRFGFDAALAAAFPSPYAGPHFVALLLAAHSPPIAPVIYGDAFDKLC
;
A
#
# COMPACT_ATOMS: atom_id res chain seq x y z
N MET A 1 14.36 -12.74 -8.70
CA MET A 1 13.30 -11.72 -8.56
C MET A 1 13.94 -10.37 -8.26
N LEU A 2 13.46 -9.33 -8.89
CA LEU A 2 13.92 -7.95 -8.68
C LEU A 2 12.76 -7.09 -8.21
N ILE A 3 12.95 -6.32 -7.12
CA ILE A 3 11.99 -5.32 -6.67
C ILE A 3 12.60 -3.93 -6.91
N ARG A 4 11.85 -3.07 -7.58
CA ARG A 4 12.27 -1.71 -7.90
C ARG A 4 11.07 -0.77 -8.01
N PRO A 5 11.28 0.55 -7.97
CA PRO A 5 10.22 1.50 -8.29
C PRO A 5 9.67 1.27 -9.70
N GLU A 6 8.37 1.53 -9.85
CA GLU A 6 7.74 1.43 -11.16
C GLU A 6 8.36 2.43 -12.14
N LYS A 7 8.33 2.06 -13.42
CA LYS A 7 8.63 2.95 -14.55
C LYS A 7 7.34 3.15 -15.35
N GLU A 8 7.32 4.18 -16.18
CA GLU A 8 6.16 4.42 -17.05
C GLU A 8 5.83 3.19 -17.91
N SER A 9 6.85 2.49 -18.37
CA SER A 9 6.68 1.26 -19.15
C SER A 9 6.04 0.10 -18.40
N ASP A 10 5.95 0.19 -17.07
CA ASP A 10 5.32 -0.84 -16.24
C ASP A 10 3.80 -0.64 -16.07
N HIS A 11 3.27 0.53 -16.40
CA HIS A 11 1.88 0.89 -16.05
C HIS A 11 0.87 -0.12 -16.60
N SER A 12 1.01 -0.54 -17.85
CA SER A 12 0.12 -1.53 -18.47
C SER A 12 0.17 -2.88 -17.77
N ALA A 13 1.38 -3.34 -17.42
CA ALA A 13 1.56 -4.62 -16.73
C ALA A 13 1.02 -4.58 -15.30
N ILE A 14 1.17 -3.44 -14.60
CA ILE A 14 0.58 -3.24 -13.28
C ILE A 14 -0.95 -3.31 -13.37
N TYR A 15 -1.53 -2.60 -14.34
CA TYR A 15 -2.98 -2.60 -14.54
C TYR A 15 -3.50 -4.01 -14.78
N ALA A 16 -2.84 -4.76 -15.65
CA ALA A 16 -3.22 -6.14 -15.98
C ALA A 16 -3.09 -7.06 -14.75
N LEU A 17 -2.01 -6.94 -13.98
CA LEU A 17 -1.80 -7.73 -12.76
C LEU A 17 -2.91 -7.47 -11.74
N LEU A 18 -3.21 -6.21 -11.47
CA LEU A 18 -4.23 -5.84 -10.47
C LEU A 18 -5.61 -6.34 -10.90
N THR A 19 -5.96 -6.16 -12.16
CA THR A 19 -7.23 -6.64 -12.70
C THR A 19 -7.34 -8.16 -12.59
N ASP A 20 -6.27 -8.88 -12.88
CA ASP A 20 -6.25 -10.34 -12.81
C ASP A 20 -6.37 -10.83 -11.36
N VAL A 21 -5.58 -10.27 -10.46
CA VAL A 21 -5.53 -10.70 -9.05
C VAL A 21 -6.84 -10.42 -8.33
N PHE A 22 -7.43 -9.24 -8.54
CA PHE A 22 -8.64 -8.82 -7.83
C PHE A 22 -9.93 -9.22 -8.57
N GLY A 23 -9.83 -9.68 -9.82
CA GLY A 23 -10.99 -10.07 -10.62
C GLY A 23 -11.89 -8.91 -11.02
N GLN A 24 -11.40 -7.68 -10.94
CA GLN A 24 -12.12 -6.44 -11.24
C GLN A 24 -11.12 -5.32 -11.46
N ALA A 25 -11.57 -4.23 -12.06
CA ALA A 25 -10.70 -3.11 -12.41
C ALA A 25 -10.56 -2.04 -11.31
N GLN A 26 -11.27 -2.14 -10.20
CA GLN A 26 -11.32 -1.09 -9.17
C GLN A 26 -9.94 -0.77 -8.61
N GLU A 27 -9.16 -1.77 -8.25
CA GLU A 27 -7.81 -1.59 -7.69
C GLU A 27 -6.83 -1.05 -8.73
N ALA A 28 -6.93 -1.53 -9.97
CA ALA A 28 -6.12 -1.02 -11.06
C ALA A 28 -6.43 0.45 -11.36
N ASN A 29 -7.70 0.82 -11.37
CA ASN A 29 -8.14 2.20 -11.57
C ASN A 29 -7.73 3.08 -10.38
N LEU A 30 -7.76 2.56 -9.16
CA LEU A 30 -7.28 3.28 -7.97
C LEU A 30 -5.84 3.72 -8.16
N VAL A 31 -4.97 2.81 -8.56
CA VAL A 31 -3.54 3.13 -8.77
C VAL A 31 -3.36 4.17 -9.87
N ASP A 32 -4.06 4.03 -11.00
CA ASP A 32 -4.01 5.01 -12.08
C ASP A 32 -4.45 6.40 -11.59
N ASN A 33 -5.54 6.47 -10.83
CA ASN A 33 -6.07 7.73 -10.29
C ASN A 33 -5.13 8.35 -9.25
N LEU A 34 -4.56 7.54 -8.36
CA LEU A 34 -3.57 8.02 -7.38
C LEU A 34 -2.35 8.60 -8.09
N ARG A 35 -1.90 7.95 -9.14
CA ARG A 35 -0.76 8.43 -9.94
C ARG A 35 -1.11 9.76 -10.62
N ALA A 36 -2.27 9.84 -11.25
CA ALA A 36 -2.72 11.06 -11.92
C ALA A 36 -2.91 12.22 -10.96
N ASP A 37 -3.39 11.94 -9.74
CA ASP A 37 -3.62 12.96 -8.70
C ASP A 37 -2.33 13.42 -8.01
N GLY A 38 -1.21 12.75 -8.25
CA GLY A 38 0.05 13.04 -7.56
C GLY A 38 0.11 12.50 -6.12
N ASP A 39 -0.81 11.62 -5.75
CA ASP A 39 -0.90 11.05 -4.40
C ASP A 39 -0.14 9.72 -4.24
N LEU A 40 0.31 9.11 -5.34
CA LEU A 40 1.06 7.87 -5.29
C LEU A 40 2.49 8.15 -4.86
N ALA A 41 2.79 7.90 -3.58
CA ALA A 41 4.10 8.20 -3.01
C ALA A 41 5.13 7.11 -3.31
N ILE A 42 4.72 5.85 -3.23
CA ILE A 42 5.57 4.68 -3.44
C ILE A 42 4.79 3.70 -4.30
N SER A 43 5.42 3.25 -5.38
CA SER A 43 4.89 2.19 -6.22
C SER A 43 6.04 1.30 -6.63
N LEU A 44 6.03 0.06 -6.15
CA LEU A 44 7.11 -0.90 -6.39
C LEU A 44 6.55 -2.09 -7.17
N VAL A 45 7.35 -2.56 -8.12
CA VAL A 45 7.07 -3.79 -8.87
C VAL A 45 8.05 -4.88 -8.46
N ALA A 46 7.56 -6.11 -8.38
CA ALA A 46 8.38 -7.30 -8.30
C ALA A 46 8.41 -7.91 -9.69
N LYS A 47 9.61 -8.13 -10.21
CA LYS A 47 9.81 -8.67 -11.56
C LYS A 47 10.55 -9.99 -11.51
N ASP A 48 10.09 -10.92 -12.32
CA ASP A 48 10.84 -12.13 -12.64
C ASP A 48 11.08 -12.09 -14.16
N ARG A 49 12.32 -11.84 -14.55
CA ARG A 49 12.70 -11.53 -15.94
C ARG A 49 11.90 -10.32 -16.44
N ASP A 50 11.10 -10.48 -17.49
CA ASP A 50 10.29 -9.39 -18.08
C ASP A 50 8.89 -9.29 -17.47
N ASP A 51 8.50 -10.23 -16.59
CA ASP A 51 7.16 -10.32 -16.06
C ASP A 51 7.03 -9.55 -14.75
N VAL A 52 6.01 -8.71 -14.62
CA VAL A 52 5.59 -8.12 -13.36
C VAL A 52 4.75 -9.15 -12.60
N ILE A 53 5.31 -9.68 -11.52
CA ILE A 53 4.69 -10.73 -10.71
C ILE A 53 4.11 -10.22 -9.40
N GLY A 54 4.37 -8.97 -9.05
CA GLY A 54 3.82 -8.36 -7.85
C GLY A 54 3.88 -6.84 -7.91
N HIS A 55 3.04 -6.20 -7.11
CA HIS A 55 2.96 -4.75 -7.02
C HIS A 55 2.49 -4.31 -5.66
N ILE A 56 3.04 -3.22 -5.14
CA ILE A 56 2.58 -2.56 -3.93
C ILE A 56 2.54 -1.05 -4.16
N ALA A 57 1.48 -0.42 -3.67
CA ALA A 57 1.32 1.02 -3.71
C ALA A 57 1.09 1.59 -2.32
N LEU A 58 1.78 2.68 -2.01
CA LEU A 58 1.53 3.49 -0.82
C LEU A 58 1.20 4.90 -1.29
N SER A 59 0.11 5.45 -0.78
CA SER A 59 -0.37 6.76 -1.20
C SER A 59 -0.48 7.72 -0.02
N ARG A 60 -0.39 9.02 -0.31
CA ARG A 60 -0.49 10.07 0.70
C ARG A 60 -1.91 10.20 1.21
N LEU A 61 -2.07 10.14 2.54
CA LEU A 61 -3.32 10.49 3.19
C LEU A 61 -3.45 12.01 3.29
N ARG A 62 -4.66 12.50 3.25
CA ARG A 62 -4.95 13.92 3.55
C ARG A 62 -4.70 14.22 5.03
N SER A 63 -4.94 13.24 5.89
CA SER A 63 -4.76 13.31 7.34
C SER A 63 -4.53 11.89 7.88
N PRO A 64 -3.71 11.68 8.90
CA PRO A 64 -2.78 12.63 9.51
C PRO A 64 -1.65 13.06 8.54
N ALA A 65 -1.04 14.23 8.84
CA ALA A 65 0.09 14.70 8.04
C ALA A 65 1.26 13.69 8.11
N GLY A 66 1.93 13.47 6.99
CA GLY A 66 3.07 12.55 6.91
C GLY A 66 2.68 11.08 6.97
N ALA A 67 1.40 10.75 6.81
CA ALA A 67 0.91 9.37 6.82
C ALA A 67 0.69 8.85 5.40
N LEU A 68 0.90 7.54 5.23
CA LEU A 68 0.63 6.83 3.99
C LEU A 68 -0.39 5.72 4.22
N ALA A 69 -1.13 5.39 3.17
CA ALA A 69 -2.01 4.23 3.11
C ALA A 69 -1.38 3.17 2.21
N LEU A 70 -1.30 1.94 2.69
CA LEU A 70 -0.87 0.80 1.89
C LEU A 70 -2.09 0.18 1.21
N ALA A 71 -2.21 0.38 -0.09
CA ALA A 71 -3.26 -0.22 -0.91
C ALA A 71 -3.02 0.12 -2.39
N PRO A 72 -3.10 -0.84 -3.29
CA PRO A 72 -3.21 -2.28 -3.05
C PRO A 72 -1.86 -2.98 -2.91
N LEU A 73 -1.89 -4.21 -2.46
CA LEU A 73 -0.80 -5.18 -2.55
C LEU A 73 -1.30 -6.36 -3.37
N ALA A 74 -0.60 -6.71 -4.43
CA ALA A 74 -0.97 -7.82 -5.30
C ALA A 74 0.23 -8.68 -5.65
N VAL A 75 0.02 -9.99 -5.68
CA VAL A 75 0.99 -10.97 -6.16
C VAL A 75 0.27 -11.87 -7.17
N ALA A 76 0.90 -12.10 -8.33
CA ALA A 76 0.35 -13.00 -9.33
C ALA A 76 -0.05 -14.33 -8.71
N THR A 77 -1.21 -14.86 -9.09
CA THR A 77 -1.79 -16.06 -8.47
C THR A 77 -0.81 -17.23 -8.46
N SER A 78 -0.04 -17.41 -9.54
CA SER A 78 0.96 -18.47 -9.65
C SER A 78 2.19 -18.27 -8.76
N ARG A 79 2.35 -17.09 -8.16
CA ARG A 79 3.51 -16.75 -7.34
C ARG A 79 3.16 -16.46 -5.89
N GLN A 80 1.90 -16.63 -5.50
CA GLN A 80 1.48 -16.47 -4.11
C GLN A 80 2.11 -17.53 -3.22
N ARG A 81 2.28 -17.20 -1.93
CA ARG A 81 2.92 -18.06 -0.92
C ARG A 81 4.39 -18.37 -1.22
N SER A 82 5.06 -17.55 -2.01
CA SER A 82 6.49 -17.68 -2.34
C SER A 82 7.36 -16.58 -1.75
N GLY A 83 6.77 -15.70 -0.92
CA GLY A 83 7.49 -14.60 -0.27
C GLY A 83 7.53 -13.30 -1.06
N VAL A 84 6.91 -13.22 -2.23
CA VAL A 84 6.91 -12.00 -3.05
C VAL A 84 6.21 -10.85 -2.32
N GLY A 85 5.04 -11.11 -1.75
CA GLY A 85 4.28 -10.08 -1.00
C GLY A 85 5.06 -9.56 0.19
N ALA A 86 5.67 -10.45 0.98
CA ALA A 86 6.47 -10.06 2.13
C ALA A 86 7.68 -9.22 1.72
N SER A 87 8.34 -9.56 0.63
CA SER A 87 9.46 -8.79 0.10
C SER A 87 9.03 -7.40 -0.35
N LEU A 88 7.86 -7.29 -0.99
CA LEU A 88 7.28 -5.99 -1.40
C LEU A 88 6.96 -5.12 -0.18
N VAL A 89 6.32 -5.68 0.85
CA VAL A 89 6.01 -4.93 2.07
C VAL A 89 7.28 -4.40 2.73
N LYS A 90 8.30 -5.25 2.88
CA LYS A 90 9.57 -4.85 3.49
C LYS A 90 10.26 -3.75 2.68
N ALA A 91 10.29 -3.88 1.35
CA ALA A 91 10.87 -2.87 0.48
C ALA A 91 10.11 -1.54 0.56
N ALA A 92 8.78 -1.59 0.63
CA ALA A 92 7.95 -0.40 0.76
C ALA A 92 8.19 0.31 2.10
N ILE A 93 8.36 -0.43 3.18
CA ILE A 93 8.69 0.14 4.49
C ILE A 93 10.04 0.88 4.44
N VAL A 94 11.05 0.29 3.81
CA VAL A 94 12.35 0.94 3.61
C VAL A 94 12.18 2.24 2.81
N SER A 95 11.44 2.19 1.70
CA SER A 95 11.17 3.37 0.88
C SER A 95 10.43 4.46 1.65
N ALA A 96 9.46 4.07 2.47
CA ALA A 96 8.68 5.00 3.30
C ALA A 96 9.56 5.72 4.31
N ARG A 97 10.53 5.01 4.93
CA ARG A 97 11.49 5.63 5.85
C ARG A 97 12.37 6.66 5.13
N GLN A 98 12.75 6.40 3.88
CA GLN A 98 13.59 7.29 3.10
C GLN A 98 12.90 8.62 2.74
N ILE A 99 11.58 8.66 2.75
CA ILE A 99 10.79 9.88 2.47
C ILE A 99 10.15 10.45 3.73
N ASP A 100 10.69 10.13 4.90
CA ASP A 100 10.27 10.66 6.21
C ASP A 100 8.80 10.40 6.55
N THR A 101 8.26 9.25 6.14
CA THR A 101 6.92 8.83 6.52
C THR A 101 6.85 8.57 8.02
N GLY A 102 5.86 9.14 8.71
CA GLY A 102 5.67 8.94 10.14
C GLY A 102 4.93 7.65 10.48
N ILE A 103 3.92 7.32 9.72
CA ILE A 103 3.04 6.19 10.00
C ILE A 103 2.43 5.67 8.69
N ILE A 104 2.25 4.34 8.61
CA ILE A 104 1.56 3.67 7.50
C ILE A 104 0.32 2.98 8.03
N PHE A 105 -0.83 3.21 7.40
CA PHE A 105 -2.07 2.51 7.69
C PHE A 105 -2.38 1.48 6.62
N VAL A 106 -2.95 0.34 7.02
CA VAL A 106 -3.46 -0.66 6.08
C VAL A 106 -4.74 -1.29 6.60
N LEU A 107 -5.69 -1.51 5.70
CA LEU A 107 -6.87 -2.33 5.94
C LEU A 107 -6.61 -3.70 5.32
N GLY A 108 -6.47 -4.73 6.14
CA GLY A 108 -6.14 -6.06 5.66
C GLY A 108 -6.11 -7.09 6.77
N ASP A 109 -5.57 -8.28 6.46
CA ASP A 109 -5.48 -9.38 7.42
C ASP A 109 -4.46 -9.05 8.51
N PRO A 110 -4.88 -8.90 9.79
CA PRO A 110 -3.96 -8.60 10.88
C PRO A 110 -2.88 -9.68 11.03
N ALA A 111 -3.23 -10.95 10.86
CA ALA A 111 -2.26 -12.04 10.98
C ALA A 111 -1.13 -11.90 9.95
N TYR A 112 -1.43 -11.37 8.77
CA TYR A 112 -0.42 -11.11 7.76
C TYR A 112 0.45 -9.90 8.12
N TYR A 113 -0.17 -8.78 8.47
CA TYR A 113 0.55 -7.50 8.64
C TYR A 113 1.25 -7.36 9.98
N THR A 114 0.78 -8.04 11.05
CA THR A 114 1.45 -7.98 12.36
C THR A 114 2.88 -8.51 12.32
N ARG A 115 3.19 -9.43 11.43
CA ARG A 115 4.56 -9.94 11.27
C ARG A 115 5.54 -8.88 10.76
N PHE A 116 5.06 -7.75 10.22
CA PHE A 116 5.90 -6.62 9.82
C PHE A 116 5.91 -5.50 10.87
N GLY A 117 5.23 -5.68 11.99
CA GLY A 117 5.14 -4.70 13.06
C GLY A 117 3.88 -3.84 13.06
N PHE A 118 2.95 -4.06 12.14
CA PHE A 118 1.67 -3.36 12.14
C PHE A 118 0.85 -3.76 13.37
N ASP A 119 0.13 -2.80 13.94
CA ASP A 119 -0.58 -2.96 15.21
C ASP A 119 -1.98 -2.34 15.11
N ALA A 120 -2.99 -3.13 15.52
CA ALA A 120 -4.38 -2.67 15.54
C ALA A 120 -4.62 -1.62 16.63
N ALA A 121 -3.96 -1.73 17.78
CA ALA A 121 -4.13 -0.78 18.87
C ALA A 121 -3.64 0.62 18.47
N LEU A 122 -2.54 0.69 17.72
CA LEU A 122 -2.03 1.97 17.21
C LEU A 122 -3.03 2.60 16.24
N ALA A 123 -3.56 1.83 15.30
CA ALA A 123 -4.56 2.32 14.33
C ALA A 123 -5.85 2.76 15.02
N ALA A 124 -6.29 2.04 16.05
CA ALA A 124 -7.54 2.32 16.76
C ALA A 124 -7.56 3.70 17.43
N ALA A 125 -6.39 4.28 17.70
CA ALA A 125 -6.31 5.63 18.26
C ALA A 125 -6.74 6.72 17.28
N PHE A 126 -6.77 6.42 15.96
CA PHE A 126 -7.08 7.39 14.91
C PHE A 126 -8.51 7.16 14.39
N PRO A 127 -9.40 8.16 14.43
CA PRO A 127 -10.74 8.01 13.84
C PRO A 127 -10.64 7.64 12.35
N SER A 128 -11.38 6.61 11.93
CA SER A 128 -11.33 6.13 10.55
C SER A 128 -12.67 5.50 10.18
N PRO A 129 -13.11 5.63 8.90
CA PRO A 129 -14.26 4.89 8.40
C PRO A 129 -14.01 3.38 8.37
N TYR A 130 -12.74 2.95 8.45
CA TYR A 130 -12.34 1.54 8.43
C TYR A 130 -11.95 1.01 9.80
N ALA A 131 -12.25 1.75 10.88
CA ALA A 131 -11.92 1.33 12.25
C ALA A 131 -12.42 -0.09 12.51
N GLY A 132 -11.57 -0.89 13.16
CA GLY A 132 -11.88 -2.28 13.47
C GLY A 132 -10.62 -3.14 13.52
N PRO A 133 -10.78 -4.48 13.75
CA PRO A 133 -9.63 -5.37 13.95
C PRO A 133 -8.75 -5.55 12.69
N HIS A 134 -9.29 -5.24 11.50
CA HIS A 134 -8.54 -5.33 10.24
C HIS A 134 -7.84 -4.03 9.87
N PHE A 135 -8.00 -2.98 10.66
CA PHE A 135 -7.31 -1.71 10.43
C PHE A 135 -6.10 -1.63 11.35
N VAL A 136 -4.91 -1.65 10.75
CA VAL A 136 -3.64 -1.73 11.47
C VAL A 136 -2.69 -0.65 10.98
N ALA A 137 -1.72 -0.28 11.82
CA ALA A 137 -0.77 0.78 11.51
C ALA A 137 0.64 0.42 11.95
N LEU A 138 1.63 0.95 11.23
CA LEU A 138 3.04 0.83 11.54
C LEU A 138 3.64 2.22 11.78
N LEU A 139 4.16 2.43 12.98
CA LEU A 139 4.86 3.67 13.32
C LEU A 139 6.30 3.62 12.81
N LEU A 140 6.69 4.62 12.02
CA LEU A 140 8.05 4.75 11.50
C LEU A 140 8.81 5.89 12.16
N ALA A 141 8.10 6.91 12.66
CA ALA A 141 8.71 8.03 13.39
C ALA A 141 9.00 7.65 14.83
N ALA A 142 9.87 8.43 15.49
CA ALA A 142 10.19 8.23 16.91
C ALA A 142 8.96 8.42 17.82
N HIS A 143 8.01 9.24 17.40
CA HIS A 143 6.77 9.53 18.12
C HIS A 143 5.58 9.41 17.17
N SER A 144 4.45 8.95 17.72
CA SER A 144 3.20 8.93 16.98
C SER A 144 2.82 10.37 16.55
N PRO A 145 2.32 10.57 15.32
CA PRO A 145 1.77 11.87 14.93
C PRO A 145 0.58 12.22 15.84
N PRO A 146 0.23 13.51 15.97
CA PRO A 146 -0.97 13.90 16.71
C PRO A 146 -2.19 13.14 16.20
N ILE A 147 -3.07 12.74 17.12
CA ILE A 147 -4.30 12.03 16.76
C ILE A 147 -5.15 12.94 15.89
N ALA A 148 -5.53 12.44 14.72
CA ALA A 148 -6.33 13.13 13.74
C ALA A 148 -7.12 12.10 12.93
N PRO A 149 -8.25 12.47 12.31
CA PRO A 149 -8.98 11.56 11.45
C PRO A 149 -8.12 11.04 10.30
N VAL A 150 -8.29 9.78 9.94
CA VAL A 150 -7.67 9.21 8.74
C VAL A 150 -8.53 9.58 7.54
N ILE A 151 -7.98 10.43 6.67
CA ILE A 151 -8.68 10.93 5.48
C ILE A 151 -7.88 10.53 4.25
N TYR A 152 -8.51 9.75 3.39
CA TYR A 152 -7.88 9.22 2.18
C TYR A 152 -7.91 10.24 1.04
N GLY A 153 -7.02 10.07 0.07
CA GLY A 153 -7.05 10.85 -1.16
C GLY A 153 -8.33 10.62 -1.95
N ASP A 154 -8.67 11.58 -2.82
CA ASP A 154 -9.93 11.57 -3.57
C ASP A 154 -10.12 10.33 -4.44
N ALA A 155 -9.03 9.71 -4.89
CA ALA A 155 -9.11 8.49 -5.71
C ALA A 155 -9.82 7.35 -4.99
N PHE A 156 -9.77 7.29 -3.66
CA PHE A 156 -10.46 6.27 -2.86
C PHE A 156 -11.98 6.43 -2.88
N ASP A 157 -12.49 7.62 -3.14
CA ASP A 157 -13.93 7.87 -3.22
C ASP A 157 -14.57 7.19 -4.45
N LYS A 158 -13.76 6.78 -5.42
CA LYS A 158 -14.20 6.12 -6.65
C LYS A 158 -14.20 4.61 -6.55
N LEU A 159 -13.93 4.05 -5.37
CA LEU A 159 -13.84 2.60 -5.13
C LEU A 159 -15.19 1.95 -4.83
N CYS A 160 -16.26 2.44 -5.26
CA CYS A 160 -17.56 1.81 -4.98
C CYS A 160 -18.01 0.88 -6.06
#